data_4b7df9141581fa89db2ee8703391b9aa
#
_entry.id   4b7df9141581fa89db2ee8703391b9aa
#
_cell.length_a   1.000
_cell.length_b   1.000
_cell.length_c   1.000
_cell.angle_alpha   90.00
_cell.angle_beta   90.00
_cell.angle_gamma   90.00
#
_symmetry.space_group_name_H-M   'P 1'
#
loop_
_entity.id
_entity.type
_entity.pdbx_description
1 polymer ?
#
loop_
_entity_poly.entity_id
_entity_poly.type
_entity_poly.pdbx_seq_one_letter_code
_entity_poly.pdbx_strand_id
1 'polypeptide(L)'
;MKKKMIFIWLLMLGTLTSCQSCSSEYKNVNEIIVEELEIPVPLGDPFILLHNGTYYAYGTHSDEGIEVYISDNLKTWKYKGLALNKKDSWADRWFWAPEVYEVNGKFYMYYSALIF
;
A
#
# COMPACT_ATOMS: atom_id res chain seq x y z
N MET A 1 54.24 32.96 -58.12
CA MET A 1 53.72 32.69 -56.78
C MET A 1 52.21 32.90 -56.79
N LYS A 2 51.41 31.81 -56.80
CA LYS A 2 49.96 31.89 -56.84
C LYS A 2 49.44 31.80 -55.39
N LYS A 3 48.86 32.87 -54.88
CA LYS A 3 48.17 32.90 -53.58
C LYS A 3 46.77 32.24 -53.77
N LYS A 4 46.56 31.10 -53.12
CA LYS A 4 45.21 30.52 -53.01
C LYS A 4 44.48 31.25 -51.90
N MET A 5 43.40 31.95 -52.26
CA MET A 5 42.40 32.44 -51.32
C MET A 5 41.50 31.27 -50.92
N ILE A 6 41.51 30.93 -49.65
CA ILE A 6 40.58 29.96 -49.05
C ILE A 6 39.36 30.77 -48.60
N PHE A 7 38.25 30.58 -49.30
CA PHE A 7 36.95 31.07 -48.83
C PHE A 7 36.47 30.19 -47.73
N ILE A 8 36.50 30.70 -46.49
CA ILE A 8 35.85 30.03 -45.38
C ILE A 8 34.38 30.41 -45.44
N TRP A 9 33.57 29.47 -45.89
CA TRP A 9 32.11 29.55 -45.74
C TRP A 9 31.78 29.33 -44.28
N LEU A 10 31.47 30.42 -43.56
CA LEU A 10 30.92 30.34 -42.20
C LEU A 10 29.46 29.94 -42.35
N LEU A 11 29.17 28.66 -42.23
CA LEU A 11 27.83 28.13 -42.06
C LEU A 11 27.32 28.58 -40.69
N MET A 12 26.55 29.66 -40.68
CA MET A 12 25.70 30.00 -39.54
C MET A 12 24.63 28.89 -39.46
N LEU A 13 24.93 27.83 -38.68
CA LEU A 13 23.86 26.98 -38.17
C LEU A 13 23.07 27.79 -37.16
N GLY A 14 21.99 28.37 -37.62
CA GLY A 14 20.95 28.86 -36.74
C GLY A 14 20.43 27.68 -35.92
N THR A 15 20.76 27.67 -34.65
CA THR A 15 20.14 26.76 -33.68
C THR A 15 18.68 27.19 -33.56
N LEU A 16 17.81 26.56 -34.32
CA LEU A 16 16.41 26.50 -34.02
C LEU A 16 16.30 25.75 -32.68
N THR A 17 16.29 26.48 -31.61
CA THR A 17 15.78 25.99 -30.37
C THR A 17 14.29 25.71 -30.58
N SER A 18 13.99 24.52 -31.10
CA SER A 18 12.65 24.00 -31.03
C SER A 18 12.31 23.88 -29.54
N CYS A 19 11.36 24.67 -29.12
CA CYS A 19 10.69 24.54 -27.84
C CYS A 19 9.97 23.17 -27.85
N GLN A 20 10.72 22.14 -27.47
CA GLN A 20 10.29 20.74 -27.47
C GLN A 20 9.82 20.36 -26.07
N SER A 21 9.05 21.23 -25.44
CA SER A 21 8.54 20.96 -24.11
C SER A 21 7.12 21.46 -23.92
N CYS A 22 6.26 21.07 -24.85
CA CYS A 22 4.82 21.04 -24.62
C CYS A 22 4.17 19.95 -25.47
N SER A 23 4.78 18.77 -25.55
CA SER A 23 4.00 17.57 -25.62
C SER A 23 3.55 17.28 -24.21
N SER A 24 2.45 17.87 -23.78
CA SER A 24 1.62 17.26 -22.78
C SER A 24 1.34 15.86 -23.32
N GLU A 25 2.10 14.91 -22.80
CA GLU A 25 1.82 13.51 -22.99
C GLU A 25 0.40 13.33 -22.47
N TYR A 26 -0.55 13.33 -23.39
CA TYR A 26 -1.91 12.88 -23.11
C TYR A 26 -1.76 11.40 -22.81
N LYS A 27 -1.47 11.09 -21.55
CA LYS A 27 -1.59 9.74 -21.02
C LYS A 27 -3.02 9.35 -21.28
N ASN A 28 -3.14 8.30 -22.08
CA ASN A 28 -4.41 7.73 -22.47
C ASN A 28 -5.28 7.61 -21.21
N VAL A 29 -6.46 8.20 -21.22
CA VAL A 29 -7.38 8.23 -20.06
C VAL A 29 -7.75 6.82 -19.60
N ASN A 30 -7.51 5.81 -20.44
CA ASN A 30 -7.66 4.39 -20.12
C ASN A 30 -6.45 3.79 -19.42
N GLU A 31 -5.34 4.51 -19.32
CA GLU A 31 -4.18 4.27 -18.50
C GLU A 31 -4.16 5.26 -17.33
N ILE A 32 -5.33 5.65 -16.86
CA ILE A 32 -5.46 5.98 -15.45
C ILE A 32 -5.01 4.69 -14.80
N ILE A 33 -3.74 4.68 -14.47
CA ILE A 33 -3.21 3.88 -13.39
C ILE A 33 -4.28 4.06 -12.34
N VAL A 34 -5.06 3.02 -12.13
CA VAL A 34 -5.77 2.89 -10.87
C VAL A 34 -4.60 2.88 -9.90
N GLU A 35 -4.17 4.06 -9.47
CA GLU A 35 -3.39 4.22 -8.26
C GLU A 35 -4.17 3.35 -7.32
N GLU A 36 -3.61 2.19 -7.02
CA GLU A 36 -4.26 1.16 -6.23
C GLU A 36 -4.78 1.91 -5.02
N LEU A 37 -6.07 2.25 -5.05
CA LEU A 37 -6.68 3.06 -4.02
C LEU A 37 -6.37 2.29 -2.76
N GLU A 38 -5.46 2.84 -1.96
CA GLU A 38 -5.13 2.29 -0.66
C GLU A 38 -6.42 2.33 0.14
N ILE A 39 -7.23 1.28 -0.03
CA ILE A 39 -8.48 1.17 0.70
C ILE A 39 -8.06 0.93 2.14
N PRO A 40 -8.34 1.86 3.04
CA PRO A 40 -8.00 1.66 4.44
C PRO A 40 -8.69 0.38 4.90
N VAL A 41 -7.94 -0.45 5.63
CA VAL A 41 -8.51 -1.66 6.24
C VAL A 41 -9.66 -1.22 7.15
N PRO A 42 -10.86 -1.78 7.01
CA PRO A 42 -12.03 -1.33 7.76
C PRO A 42 -12.02 -1.86 9.20
N LEU A 43 -10.95 -1.55 9.93
CA LEU A 43 -10.77 -1.99 11.32
C LEU A 43 -10.78 -0.80 12.27
N GLY A 44 -11.60 -0.88 13.31
CA GLY A 44 -11.46 -0.04 14.50
C GLY A 44 -10.37 -0.59 15.43
N ASP A 45 -9.72 0.30 16.19
CA ASP A 45 -8.66 -0.06 17.16
C ASP A 45 -7.64 -1.05 16.62
N PRO A 46 -6.99 -0.76 15.46
CA PRO A 46 -6.15 -1.73 14.79
C PRO A 46 -4.85 -1.99 15.57
N PHE A 47 -4.50 -3.26 15.71
CA PHE A 47 -3.20 -3.71 16.19
C PHE A 47 -2.43 -4.37 15.05
N ILE A 48 -1.16 -4.00 14.85
CA ILE A 48 -0.32 -4.56 13.78
C ILE A 48 0.83 -5.35 14.39
N LEU A 49 0.91 -6.63 14.02
CA LEU A 49 2.01 -7.53 14.32
C LEU A 49 2.85 -7.73 13.06
N LEU A 50 4.17 -7.54 13.16
CA LEU A 50 5.11 -8.00 12.14
C LEU A 50 5.66 -9.36 12.56
N HIS A 51 5.43 -10.38 11.73
CA HIS A 51 5.97 -11.72 11.96
C HIS A 51 6.46 -12.33 10.63
N ASN A 52 7.72 -12.78 10.61
CA ASN A 52 8.36 -13.38 9.43
C ASN A 52 8.22 -12.57 8.14
N GLY A 53 8.34 -11.23 8.22
CA GLY A 53 8.27 -10.33 7.07
C GLY A 53 6.85 -10.01 6.59
N THR A 54 5.81 -10.55 7.22
CA THR A 54 4.41 -10.26 6.92
C THR A 54 3.79 -9.46 8.05
N TYR A 55 3.05 -8.41 7.69
CA TYR A 55 2.25 -7.63 8.63
C TYR A 55 0.86 -8.25 8.77
N TYR A 56 0.40 -8.37 9.98
CA TYR A 56 -0.93 -8.86 10.35
C TYR A 56 -1.66 -7.73 11.06
N ALA A 57 -2.78 -7.28 10.51
CA ALA A 57 -3.64 -6.28 11.14
C ALA A 57 -4.87 -6.95 11.73
N TYR A 58 -5.08 -6.77 13.01
CA TYR A 58 -6.23 -7.22 13.76
C TYR A 58 -7.04 -6.01 14.21
N GLY A 59 -8.35 -6.12 14.35
CA GLY A 59 -9.13 -4.99 14.84
C GLY A 59 -10.60 -5.30 15.04
N THR A 60 -11.31 -4.28 15.49
CA THR A 60 -12.75 -4.28 15.72
C THR A 60 -13.48 -4.05 14.41
N HIS A 61 -14.30 -5.01 13.97
CA HIS A 61 -15.19 -4.82 12.82
C HIS A 61 -16.37 -5.78 12.83
N SER A 62 -16.16 -7.06 13.15
CA SER A 62 -17.12 -8.13 12.95
C SER A 62 -17.77 -8.60 14.25
N ASP A 63 -19.06 -8.88 14.22
CA ASP A 63 -19.78 -9.57 15.33
C ASP A 63 -19.48 -11.08 15.36
N GLU A 64 -18.81 -11.63 14.36
CA GLU A 64 -18.43 -13.04 14.29
C GLU A 64 -17.11 -13.35 14.99
N GLY A 65 -16.36 -12.32 15.42
CA GLY A 65 -15.08 -12.44 16.08
C GLY A 65 -14.08 -11.38 15.68
N ILE A 66 -12.80 -11.69 15.73
CA ILE A 66 -11.72 -10.78 15.38
C ILE A 66 -11.16 -11.12 14.00
N GLU A 67 -11.28 -10.20 13.08
CA GLU A 67 -10.75 -10.32 11.73
C GLU A 67 -9.25 -10.11 11.68
N VAL A 68 -8.62 -10.70 10.65
CA VAL A 68 -7.22 -10.46 10.33
C VAL A 68 -7.03 -10.18 8.85
N TYR A 69 -6.24 -9.16 8.58
CA TYR A 69 -5.74 -8.79 7.27
C TYR A 69 -4.23 -8.95 7.24
N ILE A 70 -3.68 -9.27 6.08
CA ILE A 70 -2.24 -9.42 5.90
C ILE A 70 -1.71 -8.46 4.83
N SER A 71 -0.47 -8.01 5.01
CA SER A 71 0.23 -7.15 4.06
C SER A 71 1.74 -7.42 4.08
N ASP A 72 2.39 -7.24 2.94
CA ASP A 72 3.84 -7.30 2.81
C ASP A 72 4.48 -5.90 2.81
N ASN A 73 3.68 -4.82 2.71
CA ASN A 73 4.16 -3.46 2.48
C ASN A 73 3.44 -2.36 3.28
N LEU A 74 2.47 -2.72 4.13
CA LEU A 74 1.59 -1.81 4.88
C LEU A 74 0.66 -0.94 4.04
N LYS A 75 0.67 -1.09 2.73
CA LYS A 75 -0.14 -0.30 1.79
C LYS A 75 -1.32 -1.09 1.26
N THR A 76 -1.05 -2.31 0.81
CA THR A 76 -2.07 -3.21 0.27
C THR A 76 -2.36 -4.32 1.27
N TRP A 77 -3.63 -4.50 1.58
CA TRP A 77 -4.07 -5.47 2.58
C TRP A 77 -5.01 -6.51 1.96
N LYS A 78 -4.86 -7.74 2.41
CA LYS A 78 -5.72 -8.85 2.00
C LYS A 78 -6.42 -9.44 3.22
N TYR A 79 -7.72 -9.56 3.14
CA TYR A 79 -8.51 -10.27 4.16
C TYR A 79 -8.09 -11.73 4.25
N LYS A 80 -7.80 -12.20 5.45
CA LYS A 80 -7.34 -13.56 5.70
C LYS A 80 -8.38 -14.42 6.44
N GLY A 81 -9.41 -13.83 6.98
CA GLY A 81 -10.44 -14.50 7.76
C GLY A 81 -10.52 -14.02 9.20
N LEU A 82 -11.02 -14.87 10.07
CA LEU A 82 -11.10 -14.62 11.50
C LEU A 82 -9.85 -15.18 12.20
N ALA A 83 -9.16 -14.33 12.93
CA ALA A 83 -8.09 -14.74 13.85
C ALA A 83 -8.65 -15.37 15.12
N LEU A 84 -9.84 -14.92 15.54
CA LEU A 84 -10.64 -15.51 16.60
C LEU A 84 -12.09 -15.62 16.13
N ASN A 85 -12.64 -16.82 16.15
CA ASN A 85 -14.07 -17.01 15.91
C ASN A 85 -14.82 -16.98 17.25
N LYS A 86 -15.97 -16.33 17.31
CA LYS A 86 -16.81 -16.26 18.52
C LYS A 86 -17.15 -17.63 19.10
N LYS A 87 -17.26 -18.67 18.24
CA LYS A 87 -17.54 -20.05 18.67
C LYS A 87 -16.42 -20.64 19.53
N ASP A 88 -15.21 -20.11 19.38
CA ASP A 88 -14.02 -20.53 20.12
C ASP A 88 -13.70 -19.60 21.30
N SER A 89 -14.57 -18.61 21.53
CA SER A 89 -14.44 -17.60 22.57
C SER A 89 -15.37 -17.89 23.76
N TRP A 90 -15.03 -17.29 24.90
CA TRP A 90 -15.92 -17.20 26.05
C TRP A 90 -17.05 -16.17 25.86
N ALA A 91 -16.91 -15.24 24.88
CA ALA A 91 -17.83 -14.16 24.59
C ALA A 91 -18.64 -14.44 23.32
N ASP A 92 -19.81 -13.84 23.18
CA ASP A 92 -20.71 -14.02 22.08
C ASP A 92 -20.84 -12.79 21.17
N ARG A 93 -20.33 -11.62 21.58
CA ARG A 93 -20.45 -10.37 20.85
C ARG A 93 -19.43 -9.32 21.28
N TRP A 94 -19.34 -8.26 20.44
CA TRP A 94 -18.60 -7.04 20.70
C TRP A 94 -17.13 -7.29 21.00
N PHE A 95 -16.47 -7.91 20.03
CA PHE A 95 -15.03 -8.16 20.06
C PHE A 95 -14.27 -6.88 19.72
N TRP A 96 -13.52 -6.32 20.69
CA TRP A 96 -12.88 -5.02 20.55
C TRP A 96 -11.40 -5.04 20.93
N ALA A 97 -10.67 -4.07 20.33
CA ALA A 97 -9.31 -3.71 20.68
C ALA A 97 -8.38 -4.90 20.90
N PRO A 98 -8.21 -5.78 19.90
CA PRO A 98 -7.30 -6.91 20.03
C PRO A 98 -5.85 -6.46 20.04
N GLU A 99 -5.03 -7.12 20.86
CA GLU A 99 -3.58 -7.05 20.84
C GLU A 99 -3.01 -8.46 20.74
N VAL A 100 -1.98 -8.68 19.92
CA VAL A 100 -1.40 -10.00 19.68
C VAL A 100 0.10 -9.99 19.91
N TYR A 101 0.56 -10.85 20.80
CA TYR A 101 1.96 -10.98 21.15
C TYR A 101 2.47 -12.40 20.91
N GLU A 102 3.69 -12.50 20.38
CA GLU A 102 4.40 -13.76 20.28
C GLU A 102 5.29 -13.99 21.51
N VAL A 103 5.13 -15.12 22.16
CA VAL A 103 5.96 -15.54 23.28
C VAL A 103 6.33 -17.02 23.10
N ASN A 104 7.63 -17.30 22.94
CA ASN A 104 8.16 -18.66 22.77
C ASN A 104 7.46 -19.46 21.65
N GLY A 105 7.25 -18.82 20.49
CA GLY A 105 6.62 -19.43 19.33
C GLY A 105 5.11 -19.66 19.44
N LYS A 106 4.47 -19.10 20.45
CA LYS A 106 3.02 -19.09 20.62
C LYS A 106 2.48 -17.68 20.53
N PHE A 107 1.30 -17.53 19.95
CA PHE A 107 0.61 -16.26 19.86
C PHE A 107 -0.48 -16.17 20.90
N TYR A 108 -0.49 -15.05 21.62
CA TYR A 108 -1.47 -14.71 22.64
C TYR A 108 -2.24 -13.49 22.20
N MET A 109 -3.56 -13.59 22.17
CA MET A 109 -4.43 -12.48 21.85
C MET A 109 -5.18 -12.02 23.09
N TYR A 110 -5.09 -10.72 23.36
CA TYR A 110 -5.86 -10.03 24.39
C TYR A 110 -6.93 -9.21 23.70
N TYR A 111 -8.14 -9.22 24.19
CA TYR A 111 -9.26 -8.49 23.60
C TYR A 111 -10.36 -8.23 24.64
N SER A 112 -11.21 -7.24 24.35
CA SER A 112 -12.43 -7.00 25.10
C SER A 112 -13.63 -7.59 24.37
N ALA A 113 -14.59 -8.14 25.09
CA ALA A 113 -15.83 -8.67 24.52
C ALA A 113 -16.92 -8.79 25.57
N LEU A 114 -18.13 -9.09 25.15
CA LEU A 114 -19.27 -9.28 26.07
C LEU A 114 -19.92 -10.66 25.91
N ILE A 115 -20.54 -11.10 27.00
CA ILE A 115 -21.53 -12.19 27.05
C ILE A 115 -22.83 -11.63 27.60
N PHE A 116 -23.93 -12.23 27.24
CA PHE A 116 -25.25 -12.01 27.85
C PHE A 116 -25.66 -13.21 28.66
#